data_5a6ce2fc68e7ef3b950bed032e76448f
#
_entry.id   5a6ce2fc68e7ef3b950bed032e76448f
#
_cell.length_a   1.000
_cell.length_b   1.000
_cell.length_c   1.000
_cell.angle_alpha   90.00
_cell.angle_beta   90.00
_cell.angle_gamma   90.00
#
_symmetry.space_group_name_H-M   'P 1'
#
loop_
_entity.id
_entity.type
_entity.pdbx_description
1 polymer ?
#
loop_
_entity_poly.entity_id
_entity_poly.type
_entity_poly.pdbx_seq_one_letter_code
_entity_poly.pdbx_strand_id
1 'polypeptide(L)'
;MPDPGTTARLLGITVLGDFILNEGIDPILDNLTGRAGATAVALNPTVTAPSEQGVGSFQPPIDAGSSPRLFERPLWGERALWVRGGPSYRANEDFYADTPYVPRRPNDLTDAHGALIGDFIDAALDRGLKVYFQVGAVQPSGLRDADRPRLPDGNLPQDRMADTGSLASAAIRAYNRAYVRDLLEHYPRITGFRPDWPEYPCYKLDEAFQDFGPQVQTWAENRGFDFNAIQQEMTAFYTYLHGSLQNRDLEDFAGADRGKLSQISLLRRYPAALEWLRLKASLSVDLLQHWRDSITQFGGPEKELSANAFMPPLTLFTGFDFAGAAAHCQAISPKFYTMHWSAMVEFWGRVLLERNPGLDEKLLVRSLAHLFDLGDDIAATGLDAYGYPEPDEPHPIPNAPQERKIAQVLALAQGRARITPLVHGYGPLDDFTRRFRLVARSPVDGVWINRYGYLSDTKLDAIGDIWRS
;
A
#
# COMPACT_ATOMS: atom_id res chain seq x y z
N MET A 1 -22.21 -19.81 23.49
CA MET A 1 -22.81 -19.11 22.34
C MET A 1 -22.18 -17.74 22.29
N PRO A 2 -21.64 -17.29 21.15
CA PRO A 2 -21.15 -15.91 21.06
C PRO A 2 -22.32 -14.95 21.22
N ASP A 3 -22.02 -13.83 21.84
CA ASP A 3 -22.94 -12.71 22.07
C ASP A 3 -23.54 -12.25 20.72
N PRO A 4 -24.87 -12.12 20.57
CA PRO A 4 -25.51 -11.77 19.29
C PRO A 4 -25.21 -10.34 18.78
N GLY A 5 -24.28 -9.60 19.42
CA GLY A 5 -23.84 -8.26 19.03
C GLY A 5 -22.42 -8.19 18.44
N THR A 6 -21.63 -9.24 18.43
CA THR A 6 -20.28 -9.24 17.85
C THR A 6 -20.35 -9.63 16.38
N THR A 7 -20.27 -8.67 15.49
CA THR A 7 -19.99 -8.93 14.05
C THR A 7 -18.71 -9.76 13.96
N ALA A 8 -18.81 -10.92 13.30
CA ALA A 8 -17.64 -11.80 13.12
C ALA A 8 -16.49 -11.01 12.49
N ARG A 9 -15.28 -11.12 13.07
CA ARG A 9 -14.07 -10.46 12.57
C ARG A 9 -13.78 -10.93 11.16
N LEU A 10 -13.34 -10.01 10.29
CA LEU A 10 -13.01 -10.32 8.91
C LEU A 10 -11.62 -10.96 8.80
N LEU A 11 -11.51 -12.09 8.13
CA LEU A 11 -10.24 -12.60 7.59
C LEU A 11 -10.29 -12.59 6.07
N GLY A 12 -9.45 -11.77 5.45
CA GLY A 12 -9.38 -11.66 4.01
C GLY A 12 -8.02 -12.12 3.46
N ILE A 13 -8.02 -12.69 2.26
CA ILE A 13 -6.79 -13.08 1.55
C ILE A 13 -6.82 -12.50 0.14
N THR A 14 -5.70 -11.91 -0.32
CA THR A 14 -5.61 -11.43 -1.71
C THR A 14 -5.14 -12.56 -2.62
N VAL A 15 -5.84 -12.75 -3.74
CA VAL A 15 -5.57 -13.78 -4.75
C VAL A 15 -5.36 -13.11 -6.10
N LEU A 16 -4.31 -13.50 -6.82
CA LEU A 16 -4.07 -13.05 -8.18
C LEU A 16 -4.78 -13.98 -9.18
N GLY A 17 -5.20 -13.44 -10.33
CA GLY A 17 -5.88 -14.19 -11.37
C GLY A 17 -5.07 -15.37 -11.94
N ASP A 18 -3.74 -15.27 -11.92
CA ASP A 18 -2.81 -16.33 -12.28
C ASP A 18 -3.00 -17.61 -11.43
N PHE A 19 -3.17 -17.48 -10.11
CA PHE A 19 -3.46 -18.64 -9.25
C PHE A 19 -4.82 -19.24 -9.56
N ILE A 20 -5.84 -18.41 -9.83
CA ILE A 20 -7.18 -18.89 -10.20
C ILE A 20 -7.11 -19.68 -11.49
N LEU A 21 -6.35 -19.23 -12.48
CA LEU A 21 -6.17 -19.95 -13.74
C LEU A 21 -5.34 -21.23 -13.57
N ASN A 22 -4.30 -21.20 -12.71
CA ASN A 22 -3.36 -22.32 -12.54
C ASN A 22 -3.93 -23.44 -11.67
N GLU A 23 -4.55 -23.12 -10.51
CA GLU A 23 -5.03 -24.09 -9.53
C GLU A 23 -6.52 -24.44 -9.71
N GLY A 24 -7.30 -23.52 -10.32
CA GLY A 24 -8.75 -23.63 -10.43
C GLY A 24 -9.50 -22.97 -9.28
N ILE A 25 -10.78 -22.73 -9.49
CA ILE A 25 -11.66 -21.99 -8.56
C ILE A 25 -11.85 -22.76 -7.24
N ASP A 26 -12.31 -24.02 -7.33
CA ASP A 26 -12.66 -24.80 -6.14
C ASP A 26 -11.47 -25.07 -5.21
N PRO A 27 -10.29 -25.51 -5.69
CA PRO A 27 -9.13 -25.72 -4.82
C PRO A 27 -8.71 -24.45 -4.07
N ILE A 28 -8.75 -23.28 -4.72
CA ILE A 28 -8.43 -22.02 -4.04
C ILE A 28 -9.47 -21.70 -2.98
N LEU A 29 -10.75 -21.77 -3.31
CA LEU A 29 -11.83 -21.49 -2.36
C LEU A 29 -11.83 -22.47 -1.18
N ASP A 30 -11.50 -23.74 -1.40
CA ASP A 30 -11.34 -24.73 -0.32
C ASP A 30 -10.15 -24.38 0.60
N ASN A 31 -9.04 -23.93 0.03
CA ASN A 31 -7.90 -23.43 0.78
C ASN A 31 -8.27 -22.19 1.62
N LEU A 32 -8.98 -21.23 1.02
CA LEU A 32 -9.38 -20.00 1.70
C LEU A 32 -10.38 -20.28 2.84
N THR A 33 -11.45 -20.99 2.56
CA THR A 33 -12.54 -21.21 3.53
C THR A 33 -12.25 -22.34 4.49
N GLY A 34 -11.82 -23.50 3.97
CA GLY A 34 -11.61 -24.71 4.75
C GLY A 34 -10.35 -24.64 5.62
N ARG A 35 -9.19 -24.37 5.02
CA ARG A 35 -7.92 -24.31 5.75
C ARG A 35 -7.78 -23.02 6.56
N ALA A 36 -7.80 -21.86 5.88
CA ALA A 36 -7.53 -20.59 6.52
C ALA A 36 -8.73 -20.06 7.34
N GLY A 37 -9.97 -20.42 6.99
CA GLY A 37 -11.16 -19.85 7.61
C GLY A 37 -11.44 -18.41 7.15
N ALA A 38 -11.05 -18.06 5.92
CA ALA A 38 -11.28 -16.75 5.35
C ALA A 38 -12.76 -16.45 5.16
N THR A 39 -13.15 -15.19 5.38
CA THR A 39 -14.49 -14.65 5.18
C THR A 39 -14.56 -13.60 4.07
N ALA A 40 -13.39 -13.28 3.48
CA ALA A 40 -13.29 -12.35 2.38
C ALA A 40 -12.13 -12.71 1.44
N VAL A 41 -12.25 -12.32 0.18
CA VAL A 41 -11.20 -12.41 -0.82
C VAL A 41 -11.10 -11.09 -1.60
N ALA A 42 -9.88 -10.70 -1.96
CA ALA A 42 -9.65 -9.59 -2.87
C ALA A 42 -8.82 -10.04 -4.07
N LEU A 43 -9.18 -9.54 -5.25
CA LEU A 43 -8.53 -9.86 -6.51
C LEU A 43 -8.46 -8.61 -7.39
N ASN A 44 -7.82 -8.72 -8.53
CA ASN A 44 -7.84 -7.69 -9.57
C ASN A 44 -8.55 -8.21 -10.83
N PRO A 45 -9.11 -7.33 -11.67
CA PRO A 45 -9.86 -7.73 -12.88
C PRO A 45 -8.90 -8.03 -14.05
N THR A 46 -7.95 -8.94 -13.83
CA THR A 46 -6.93 -9.32 -14.81
C THR A 46 -6.76 -10.83 -14.88
N VAL A 47 -6.45 -11.30 -16.06
CA VAL A 47 -6.02 -12.69 -16.34
C VAL A 47 -4.60 -12.67 -16.86
N THR A 48 -3.81 -13.69 -16.49
CA THR A 48 -2.40 -13.78 -16.82
C THR A 48 -2.07 -15.20 -17.29
N ALA A 49 -1.03 -15.33 -18.10
CA ALA A 49 -0.48 -16.61 -18.52
C ALA A 49 1.05 -16.52 -18.57
N PRO A 50 1.77 -17.65 -18.51
CA PRO A 50 3.21 -17.68 -18.70
C PRO A 50 3.63 -16.99 -20.00
N SER A 51 4.80 -16.37 -19.98
CA SER A 51 5.39 -15.74 -21.17
C SER A 51 6.89 -15.98 -21.24
N GLU A 52 7.47 -15.65 -22.38
CA GLU A 52 8.92 -15.68 -22.55
C GLU A 52 9.60 -14.63 -21.67
N GLN A 53 10.87 -14.87 -21.37
CA GLN A 53 11.67 -13.93 -20.57
C GLN A 53 11.67 -12.52 -21.19
N GLY A 54 11.37 -11.52 -20.37
CA GLY A 54 11.31 -10.11 -20.80
C GLY A 54 9.98 -9.69 -21.42
N VAL A 55 9.01 -10.59 -21.57
CA VAL A 55 7.69 -10.28 -22.13
C VAL A 55 6.66 -10.17 -20.97
N GLY A 56 6.05 -8.99 -20.82
CA GLY A 56 5.05 -8.74 -19.78
C GLY A 56 5.68 -8.30 -18.47
N SER A 57 5.38 -8.99 -17.37
CA SER A 57 5.89 -8.69 -16.02
C SER A 57 6.45 -9.93 -15.32
N PHE A 58 7.44 -9.71 -14.48
CA PHE A 58 8.00 -10.78 -13.64
C PHE A 58 7.12 -11.00 -12.40
N GLN A 59 6.92 -12.26 -12.02
CA GLN A 59 6.18 -12.66 -10.82
C GLN A 59 7.04 -13.56 -9.92
N PRO A 60 7.05 -13.34 -8.61
CA PRO A 60 6.47 -12.17 -7.92
C PRO A 60 7.20 -10.89 -8.31
N PRO A 61 6.54 -9.71 -8.22
CA PRO A 61 7.17 -8.46 -8.59
C PRO A 61 8.46 -8.23 -7.80
N ILE A 62 9.53 -7.81 -8.48
CA ILE A 62 10.77 -7.39 -7.83
C ILE A 62 10.50 -6.04 -7.18
N ASP A 63 10.57 -5.98 -5.85
CA ASP A 63 10.46 -4.73 -5.11
C ASP A 63 11.84 -4.23 -4.73
N ALA A 64 12.08 -2.96 -4.99
CA ALA A 64 13.17 -2.21 -4.40
C ALA A 64 14.57 -2.80 -4.61
N GLY A 65 14.82 -3.47 -5.72
CA GLY A 65 16.14 -4.04 -6.01
C GLY A 65 16.54 -5.22 -5.10
N SER A 66 15.60 -5.74 -4.30
CA SER A 66 15.81 -6.97 -3.53
C SER A 66 15.96 -8.16 -4.46
N SER A 67 16.57 -9.24 -3.97
CA SER A 67 16.57 -10.50 -4.69
C SER A 67 15.15 -10.97 -5.00
N PRO A 68 14.95 -11.80 -6.05
CA PRO A 68 13.64 -12.23 -6.45
C PRO A 68 12.92 -12.91 -5.29
N ARG A 69 11.83 -12.33 -4.83
CA ARG A 69 10.93 -13.01 -3.92
C ARG A 69 10.36 -14.21 -4.63
N LEU A 70 10.38 -15.36 -3.95
CA LEU A 70 9.88 -16.61 -4.51
C LEU A 70 8.49 -16.89 -3.95
N PHE A 71 7.54 -17.25 -4.82
CA PHE A 71 6.29 -17.80 -4.35
C PHE A 71 6.52 -19.12 -3.61
N GLU A 72 5.76 -19.39 -2.56
CA GLU A 72 5.71 -20.70 -1.92
C GLU A 72 4.78 -21.65 -2.68
N ARG A 73 3.72 -21.10 -3.29
CA ARG A 73 2.88 -21.80 -4.24
C ARG A 73 3.40 -21.61 -5.66
N PRO A 74 3.80 -22.67 -6.36
CA PRO A 74 4.26 -22.53 -7.73
C PRO A 74 3.12 -22.13 -8.67
N LEU A 75 3.44 -21.31 -9.67
CA LEU A 75 2.61 -21.03 -10.82
C LEU A 75 3.17 -21.80 -12.02
N TRP A 76 2.38 -22.68 -12.62
CA TRP A 76 2.80 -23.55 -13.74
C TRP A 76 4.13 -24.29 -13.47
N GLY A 77 4.35 -24.69 -12.21
CA GLY A 77 5.55 -25.40 -11.77
C GLY A 77 6.73 -24.50 -11.34
N GLU A 78 6.64 -23.20 -11.53
CA GLU A 78 7.73 -22.25 -11.25
C GLU A 78 7.39 -21.37 -10.02
N ARG A 79 8.40 -21.08 -9.20
CA ARG A 79 8.26 -20.17 -8.05
C ARG A 79 8.49 -18.70 -8.40
N ALA A 80 9.03 -18.45 -9.58
CA ALA A 80 9.22 -17.13 -10.16
C ALA A 80 9.26 -17.26 -11.68
N LEU A 81 8.52 -16.42 -12.41
CA LEU A 81 8.39 -16.52 -13.86
C LEU A 81 7.95 -15.20 -14.50
N TRP A 82 8.12 -15.10 -15.81
CA TRP A 82 7.50 -14.03 -16.60
C TRP A 82 6.07 -14.40 -16.95
N VAL A 83 5.16 -13.40 -16.85
CA VAL A 83 3.76 -13.54 -17.24
C VAL A 83 3.32 -12.37 -18.11
N ARG A 84 2.52 -12.67 -19.12
CA ARG A 84 1.76 -11.66 -19.85
C ARG A 84 0.34 -11.61 -19.31
N GLY A 85 -0.30 -10.46 -19.41
CA GLY A 85 -1.64 -10.29 -18.86
C GLY A 85 -2.59 -9.55 -19.80
N GLY A 86 -3.88 -9.70 -19.53
CA GLY A 86 -4.97 -8.97 -20.16
C GLY A 86 -6.04 -8.60 -19.14
N PRO A 87 -6.96 -7.67 -19.47
CA PRO A 87 -8.14 -7.44 -18.63
C PRO A 87 -9.03 -8.69 -18.67
N SER A 88 -9.77 -8.93 -17.61
CA SER A 88 -10.74 -10.02 -17.57
C SER A 88 -12.06 -9.69 -18.26
N TYR A 89 -12.23 -8.48 -18.77
CA TYR A 89 -13.44 -7.99 -19.39
C TYR A 89 -13.13 -7.04 -20.56
N ARG A 90 -14.13 -6.74 -21.35
CA ARG A 90 -14.05 -5.73 -22.43
C ARG A 90 -14.63 -4.42 -21.91
N ALA A 91 -13.79 -3.44 -21.71
CA ALA A 91 -14.19 -2.13 -21.21
C ALA A 91 -15.15 -1.41 -22.18
N ASN A 92 -16.06 -0.63 -21.63
CA ASN A 92 -16.86 0.31 -22.42
C ASN A 92 -16.08 1.62 -22.61
N GLU A 93 -15.46 1.78 -23.78
CA GLU A 93 -14.59 2.92 -24.07
C GLU A 93 -15.32 4.27 -23.99
N ASP A 94 -16.63 4.33 -24.16
CA ASP A 94 -17.42 5.57 -24.06
C ASP A 94 -17.38 6.17 -22.65
N PHE A 95 -17.15 5.36 -21.61
CA PHE A 95 -17.05 5.86 -20.24
C PHE A 95 -15.79 6.69 -19.98
N TYR A 96 -14.78 6.50 -20.82
CA TYR A 96 -13.47 7.13 -20.68
C TYR A 96 -13.30 8.37 -21.57
N ALA A 97 -14.39 8.87 -22.20
CA ALA A 97 -14.32 10.02 -23.10
C ALA A 97 -13.80 11.32 -22.45
N ASP A 98 -14.02 11.48 -21.12
CA ASP A 98 -13.60 12.66 -20.38
C ASP A 98 -12.16 12.58 -19.81
N THR A 99 -11.39 11.54 -20.15
CA THR A 99 -10.04 11.33 -19.70
C THR A 99 -9.10 10.99 -20.86
N PRO A 100 -7.82 11.42 -20.80
CA PRO A 100 -6.83 10.99 -21.79
C PRO A 100 -6.35 9.54 -21.57
N TYR A 101 -6.77 8.91 -20.47
CA TYR A 101 -6.44 7.53 -20.17
C TYR A 101 -7.46 6.59 -20.79
N VAL A 102 -6.94 5.55 -21.43
CA VAL A 102 -7.79 4.52 -22.00
C VAL A 102 -7.78 3.26 -21.14
N PRO A 103 -8.87 2.49 -21.11
CA PRO A 103 -8.87 1.22 -20.41
C PRO A 103 -7.86 0.25 -21.04
N ARG A 104 -7.44 -0.73 -20.27
CA ARG A 104 -6.55 -1.78 -20.78
C ARG A 104 -7.24 -2.54 -21.88
N ARG A 105 -6.59 -2.63 -23.07
CA ARG A 105 -7.18 -3.28 -24.25
C ARG A 105 -7.29 -4.80 -24.02
N PRO A 106 -8.43 -5.40 -24.39
CA PRO A 106 -8.58 -6.85 -24.39
C PRO A 106 -7.60 -7.50 -25.39
N ASN A 107 -7.22 -8.72 -25.08
CA ASN A 107 -6.32 -9.53 -25.90
C ASN A 107 -6.79 -10.99 -25.92
N ASP A 108 -6.00 -11.89 -26.49
CA ASP A 108 -6.27 -13.34 -26.56
C ASP A 108 -6.56 -13.98 -25.18
N LEU A 109 -5.91 -13.49 -24.11
CA LEU A 109 -6.19 -13.98 -22.76
C LEU A 109 -7.56 -13.54 -22.26
N THR A 110 -7.99 -12.33 -22.61
CA THR A 110 -9.35 -11.84 -22.31
C THR A 110 -10.39 -12.77 -22.96
N ASP A 111 -10.16 -13.14 -24.22
CA ASP A 111 -11.09 -14.00 -24.95
C ASP A 111 -11.10 -15.43 -24.43
N ALA A 112 -9.93 -15.97 -24.08
CA ALA A 112 -9.79 -17.36 -23.63
C ALA A 112 -10.18 -17.56 -22.15
N HIS A 113 -9.90 -16.59 -21.30
CA HIS A 113 -9.95 -16.76 -19.83
C HIS A 113 -10.65 -15.64 -19.07
N GLY A 114 -11.14 -14.58 -19.74
CA GLY A 114 -11.76 -13.44 -19.06
C GLY A 114 -12.92 -13.80 -18.15
N ALA A 115 -13.78 -14.74 -18.57
CA ALA A 115 -14.93 -15.20 -17.80
C ALA A 115 -14.55 -15.78 -16.42
N LEU A 116 -13.34 -16.35 -16.28
CA LEU A 116 -12.85 -16.98 -15.06
C LEU A 116 -12.95 -16.09 -13.82
N ILE A 117 -12.75 -14.77 -13.98
CA ILE A 117 -12.83 -13.82 -12.86
C ILE A 117 -14.27 -13.67 -12.37
N GLY A 118 -15.24 -13.59 -13.30
CA GLY A 118 -16.67 -13.57 -12.98
C GLY A 118 -17.10 -14.86 -12.28
N ASP A 119 -16.71 -16.01 -12.83
CA ASP A 119 -17.02 -17.33 -12.27
C ASP A 119 -16.44 -17.49 -10.86
N PHE A 120 -15.21 -17.02 -10.64
CA PHE A 120 -14.60 -17.02 -9.30
C PHE A 120 -15.34 -16.11 -8.31
N ILE A 121 -15.75 -14.91 -8.75
CA ILE A 121 -16.54 -13.98 -7.91
C ILE A 121 -17.85 -14.65 -7.47
N ASP A 122 -18.57 -15.25 -8.39
CA ASP A 122 -19.84 -15.92 -8.12
C ASP A 122 -19.65 -17.10 -7.18
N ALA A 123 -18.69 -17.98 -7.45
CA ALA A 123 -18.40 -19.13 -6.59
C ALA A 123 -17.93 -18.72 -5.17
N ALA A 124 -17.19 -17.63 -5.04
CA ALA A 124 -16.77 -17.09 -3.74
C ALA A 124 -17.95 -16.53 -2.94
N LEU A 125 -18.84 -15.78 -3.60
CA LEU A 125 -20.06 -15.25 -2.98
C LEU A 125 -21.01 -16.37 -2.56
N ASP A 126 -21.16 -17.41 -3.37
CA ASP A 126 -22.02 -18.57 -3.06
C ASP A 126 -21.48 -19.38 -1.86
N ARG A 127 -20.16 -19.28 -1.57
CA ARG A 127 -19.54 -19.82 -0.33
C ARG A 127 -19.57 -18.83 0.85
N GLY A 128 -20.26 -17.69 0.70
CA GLY A 128 -20.44 -16.69 1.75
C GLY A 128 -19.25 -15.75 1.95
N LEU A 129 -18.28 -15.74 1.04
CA LEU A 129 -17.16 -14.80 1.10
C LEU A 129 -17.60 -13.41 0.62
N LYS A 130 -17.10 -12.36 1.27
CA LYS A 130 -17.10 -11.00 0.68
C LYS A 130 -16.03 -10.92 -0.40
N VAL A 131 -16.35 -10.29 -1.53
CA VAL A 131 -15.43 -10.18 -2.68
C VAL A 131 -15.12 -8.73 -3.00
N TYR A 132 -13.85 -8.38 -3.07
CA TYR A 132 -13.40 -7.01 -3.36
C TYR A 132 -12.45 -6.97 -4.56
N PHE A 133 -12.52 -5.87 -5.33
CA PHE A 133 -11.43 -5.54 -6.22
C PHE A 133 -10.38 -4.69 -5.52
N GLN A 134 -9.12 -5.18 -5.53
CA GLN A 134 -7.96 -4.39 -5.14
C GLN A 134 -7.35 -3.76 -6.39
N VAL A 135 -7.34 -2.42 -6.43
CA VAL A 135 -6.94 -1.62 -7.61
C VAL A 135 -6.05 -0.45 -7.17
N GLY A 136 -5.24 0.08 -8.07
CA GLY A 136 -4.46 1.29 -7.79
C GLY A 136 -5.36 2.51 -7.63
N ALA A 137 -5.14 3.33 -6.59
CA ALA A 137 -5.95 4.52 -6.36
C ALA A 137 -5.70 5.62 -7.41
N VAL A 138 -4.46 5.73 -7.91
CA VAL A 138 -4.01 6.75 -8.88
C VAL A 138 -3.01 6.18 -9.88
N GLN A 139 -3.26 4.99 -10.40
CA GLN A 139 -2.33 4.25 -11.26
C GLN A 139 -2.98 3.83 -12.58
N PRO A 140 -3.43 4.77 -13.43
CA PRO A 140 -3.88 4.41 -14.77
C PRO A 140 -2.71 3.86 -15.60
N SER A 141 -2.99 2.96 -16.53
CA SER A 141 -1.97 2.48 -17.46
C SER A 141 -1.46 3.63 -18.32
N GLY A 142 -0.13 3.68 -18.51
CA GLY A 142 0.50 4.73 -19.34
C GLY A 142 0.47 6.11 -18.68
N LEU A 143 0.79 6.18 -17.39
CA LEU A 143 0.83 7.43 -16.62
C LEU A 143 1.66 8.51 -17.34
N ARG A 144 1.01 9.63 -17.69
CA ARG A 144 1.63 10.75 -18.41
C ARG A 144 2.46 11.62 -17.47
N ASP A 145 3.53 12.23 -17.96
CA ASP A 145 4.39 13.13 -17.18
C ASP A 145 3.63 14.32 -16.59
N ALA A 146 2.58 14.80 -17.28
CA ALA A 146 1.72 15.89 -16.77
C ALA A 146 0.93 15.50 -15.51
N ASP A 147 0.74 14.20 -15.27
CA ASP A 147 -0.02 13.67 -14.14
C ASP A 147 0.90 13.01 -13.08
N ARG A 148 2.23 13.06 -13.28
CA ARG A 148 3.19 12.57 -12.30
C ARG A 148 3.43 13.60 -11.20
N PRO A 149 3.53 13.16 -9.94
CA PRO A 149 3.88 14.05 -8.83
C PRO A 149 5.32 14.57 -8.97
N ARG A 150 5.56 15.81 -8.54
CA ARG A 150 6.84 16.48 -8.66
C ARG A 150 7.48 16.76 -7.31
N LEU A 151 8.80 16.87 -7.32
CA LEU A 151 9.62 17.33 -6.20
C LEU A 151 9.44 18.83 -5.96
N PRO A 152 9.89 19.37 -4.80
CA PRO A 152 9.79 20.81 -4.50
C PRO A 152 10.49 21.71 -5.52
N ASP A 153 11.54 21.22 -6.17
CA ASP A 153 12.27 21.93 -7.24
C ASP A 153 11.59 21.85 -8.62
N GLY A 154 10.43 21.16 -8.72
CA GLY A 154 9.66 20.98 -9.94
C GLY A 154 10.10 19.79 -10.79
N ASN A 155 11.16 19.09 -10.44
CA ASN A 155 11.65 17.91 -11.16
C ASN A 155 10.77 16.67 -10.89
N LEU A 156 10.86 15.67 -11.77
CA LEU A 156 10.32 14.36 -11.52
C LEU A 156 11.30 13.54 -10.65
N PRO A 157 10.84 12.83 -9.62
CA PRO A 157 11.70 11.89 -8.91
C PRO A 157 12.26 10.83 -9.87
N GLN A 158 13.57 10.60 -9.80
CA GLN A 158 14.24 9.67 -10.73
C GLN A 158 14.04 8.20 -10.33
N ASP A 159 14.06 7.91 -9.04
CA ASP A 159 13.91 6.56 -8.50
C ASP A 159 12.61 6.47 -7.69
N ARG A 160 11.61 5.78 -8.24
CA ARG A 160 10.31 5.58 -7.60
C ARG A 160 9.99 4.10 -7.50
N MET A 161 9.55 3.68 -6.33
CA MET A 161 9.13 2.30 -6.15
C MET A 161 7.71 2.06 -6.67
N ALA A 162 6.84 3.04 -6.51
CA ALA A 162 5.46 2.95 -6.97
C ALA A 162 5.17 4.05 -8.00
N ASP A 163 4.83 3.67 -9.22
CA ASP A 163 4.46 4.62 -10.27
C ASP A 163 3.02 5.12 -10.08
N THR A 164 2.83 5.94 -9.04
CA THR A 164 1.56 6.58 -8.70
C THR A 164 1.47 7.97 -9.32
N GLY A 165 0.27 8.37 -9.73
CA GLY A 165 0.01 9.72 -10.23
C GLY A 165 -0.24 10.73 -9.11
N SER A 166 -0.40 11.99 -9.49
CA SER A 166 -0.80 13.06 -8.59
C SER A 166 -2.23 12.83 -8.08
N LEU A 167 -2.42 12.95 -6.75
CA LEU A 167 -3.74 12.82 -6.12
C LEU A 167 -4.70 13.94 -6.56
N ALA A 168 -4.16 15.07 -7.04
CA ALA A 168 -4.93 16.20 -7.56
C ALA A 168 -5.27 16.08 -9.05
N SER A 169 -4.76 15.08 -9.79
CA SER A 169 -4.98 14.97 -11.23
C SER A 169 -6.46 14.79 -11.58
N ALA A 170 -7.04 15.77 -12.25
CA ALA A 170 -8.40 15.70 -12.76
C ALA A 170 -8.56 14.57 -13.80
N ALA A 171 -7.53 14.35 -14.63
CA ALA A 171 -7.52 13.31 -15.63
C ALA A 171 -7.55 11.90 -15.01
N ILE A 172 -6.78 11.66 -13.93
CA ILE A 172 -6.78 10.40 -13.19
C ILE A 172 -8.12 10.20 -12.45
N ARG A 173 -8.67 11.26 -11.87
CA ARG A 173 -9.99 11.20 -11.20
C ARG A 173 -11.10 10.86 -12.18
N ALA A 174 -11.11 11.45 -13.37
CA ALA A 174 -12.05 11.11 -14.43
C ALA A 174 -11.90 9.63 -14.85
N TYR A 175 -10.67 9.15 -15.01
CA TYR A 175 -10.37 7.74 -15.25
C TYR A 175 -10.91 6.83 -14.13
N ASN A 176 -10.64 7.15 -12.86
CA ASN A 176 -11.11 6.36 -11.73
C ASN A 176 -12.63 6.24 -11.70
N ARG A 177 -13.33 7.34 -11.96
CA ARG A 177 -14.80 7.36 -12.04
C ARG A 177 -15.32 6.44 -13.14
N ALA A 178 -14.74 6.52 -14.35
CA ALA A 178 -15.06 5.64 -15.46
C ALA A 178 -14.76 4.17 -15.13
N TYR A 179 -13.62 3.91 -14.53
CA TYR A 179 -13.17 2.57 -14.16
C TYR A 179 -14.08 1.91 -13.10
N VAL A 180 -14.47 2.65 -12.07
CA VAL A 180 -15.43 2.18 -11.07
C VAL A 180 -16.76 1.83 -11.72
N ARG A 181 -17.27 2.69 -12.61
CA ARG A 181 -18.52 2.43 -13.37
C ARG A 181 -18.39 1.16 -14.18
N ASP A 182 -17.35 1.04 -14.97
CA ASP A 182 -17.13 -0.07 -15.88
C ASP A 182 -17.01 -1.42 -15.14
N LEU A 183 -16.27 -1.43 -14.04
CA LEU A 183 -16.16 -2.62 -13.20
C LEU A 183 -17.47 -3.02 -12.53
N LEU A 184 -18.30 -2.06 -12.10
CA LEU A 184 -19.59 -2.35 -11.48
C LEU A 184 -20.64 -2.81 -12.49
N GLU A 185 -20.56 -2.37 -13.76
CA GLU A 185 -21.41 -2.89 -14.83
C GLU A 185 -21.06 -4.34 -15.20
N HIS A 186 -19.75 -4.70 -15.19
CA HIS A 186 -19.30 -6.06 -15.49
C HIS A 186 -19.39 -7.03 -14.30
N TYR A 187 -19.18 -6.53 -13.08
CA TYR A 187 -19.13 -7.32 -11.85
C TYR A 187 -20.02 -6.73 -10.75
N PRO A 188 -21.34 -6.65 -10.95
CA PRO A 188 -22.25 -5.95 -10.02
C PRO A 188 -22.34 -6.61 -8.64
N ARG A 189 -21.97 -7.90 -8.53
CA ARG A 189 -22.08 -8.67 -7.27
C ARG A 189 -20.92 -8.44 -6.29
N ILE A 190 -19.83 -7.79 -6.68
CA ILE A 190 -18.71 -7.54 -5.75
C ILE A 190 -19.16 -6.74 -4.52
N THR A 191 -18.52 -6.99 -3.39
CA THR A 191 -18.81 -6.27 -2.14
C THR A 191 -18.32 -4.82 -2.20
N GLY A 192 -17.17 -4.58 -2.85
CA GLY A 192 -16.62 -3.22 -2.93
C GLY A 192 -15.21 -3.17 -3.50
N PHE A 193 -14.53 -2.07 -3.19
CA PHE A 193 -13.20 -1.73 -3.71
C PHE A 193 -12.19 -1.53 -2.59
N ARG A 194 -10.94 -1.89 -2.89
CA ARG A 194 -9.76 -1.69 -2.04
C ARG A 194 -8.71 -0.91 -2.82
N PRO A 195 -8.84 0.43 -2.94
CA PRO A 195 -7.83 1.25 -3.61
C PRO A 195 -6.52 1.19 -2.84
N ASP A 196 -5.43 0.93 -3.57
CA ASP A 196 -4.08 0.87 -3.04
C ASP A 196 -3.38 2.21 -3.27
N TRP A 197 -2.65 2.69 -2.25
CA TRP A 197 -1.99 4.01 -2.23
C TRP A 197 -2.94 5.19 -2.55
N PRO A 198 -3.98 5.42 -1.74
CA PRO A 198 -4.74 6.69 -1.81
C PRO A 198 -3.98 7.85 -1.16
N GLU A 199 -2.66 7.77 -1.17
CA GLU A 199 -1.66 8.64 -0.55
C GLU A 199 -0.38 8.61 -1.38
N TYR A 200 0.61 9.45 -1.07
CA TYR A 200 1.90 9.41 -1.77
C TYR A 200 2.83 8.38 -1.12
N PRO A 201 3.23 7.30 -1.82
CA PRO A 201 4.24 6.37 -1.30
C PRO A 201 5.51 7.10 -0.86
N CYS A 202 6.19 6.59 0.18
CA CYS A 202 7.42 7.18 0.70
C CYS A 202 8.55 6.14 0.86
N TYR A 203 8.58 5.15 -0.01
CA TYR A 203 9.62 4.12 0.03
C TYR A 203 11.02 4.71 -0.16
N LYS A 204 11.17 5.61 -1.12
CA LYS A 204 12.40 6.37 -1.35
C LYS A 204 12.28 7.74 -0.69
N LEU A 205 13.43 8.33 -0.30
CA LEU A 205 13.44 9.64 0.34
C LEU A 205 12.76 10.71 -0.52
N ASP A 206 13.05 10.74 -1.81
CA ASP A 206 12.47 11.70 -2.75
C ASP A 206 10.94 11.56 -2.87
N GLU A 207 10.42 10.32 -2.80
CA GLU A 207 8.97 10.10 -2.84
C GLU A 207 8.24 10.76 -1.67
N ALA A 208 8.89 10.87 -0.50
CA ALA A 208 8.31 11.56 0.66
C ALA A 208 8.08 13.06 0.40
N PHE A 209 8.85 13.69 -0.51
CA PHE A 209 8.75 15.10 -0.86
C PHE A 209 7.74 15.40 -1.97
N GLN A 210 6.90 14.47 -2.39
CA GLN A 210 5.80 14.72 -3.33
C GLN A 210 4.60 15.36 -2.60
N ASP A 211 3.74 16.19 -3.21
CA ASP A 211 3.73 16.55 -4.61
C ASP A 211 3.73 18.08 -4.78
N PHE A 212 4.57 18.61 -5.67
CA PHE A 212 4.67 20.03 -6.00
C PHE A 212 4.34 20.30 -7.48
N GLY A 213 3.50 19.44 -8.07
CA GLY A 213 3.03 19.63 -9.43
C GLY A 213 1.99 20.73 -9.59
N PRO A 214 1.77 21.24 -10.82
CA PRO A 214 0.86 22.37 -11.07
C PRO A 214 -0.59 22.05 -10.73
N GLN A 215 -0.98 20.79 -10.76
CA GLN A 215 -2.34 20.36 -10.40
C GLN A 215 -2.56 20.46 -8.88
N VAL A 216 -1.55 20.12 -8.08
CA VAL A 216 -1.57 20.31 -6.62
C VAL A 216 -1.56 21.77 -6.27
N GLN A 217 -0.75 22.58 -6.97
CA GLN A 217 -0.75 24.04 -6.77
C GLN A 217 -2.16 24.61 -6.95
N THR A 218 -2.80 24.36 -8.08
CA THR A 218 -4.17 24.83 -8.35
C THR A 218 -5.16 24.34 -7.28
N TRP A 219 -5.05 23.07 -6.90
CA TRP A 219 -5.92 22.48 -5.88
C TRP A 219 -5.73 23.14 -4.50
N ALA A 220 -4.48 23.40 -4.12
CA ALA A 220 -4.10 24.00 -2.84
C ALA A 220 -4.53 25.46 -2.74
N GLU A 221 -4.24 26.26 -3.76
CA GLU A 221 -4.61 27.68 -3.82
C GLU A 221 -6.13 27.87 -3.72
N ASN A 222 -6.92 27.03 -4.40
CA ASN A 222 -8.38 27.04 -4.32
C ASN A 222 -8.92 26.70 -2.91
N ARG A 223 -8.09 26.13 -2.03
CA ARG A 223 -8.42 25.78 -0.64
C ARG A 223 -7.73 26.68 0.39
N GLY A 224 -7.08 27.73 -0.07
CA GLY A 224 -6.47 28.76 0.80
C GLY A 224 -5.10 28.41 1.38
N PHE A 225 -4.42 27.39 0.81
CA PHE A 225 -3.02 27.14 1.15
C PHE A 225 -2.10 28.15 0.43
N ASP A 226 -1.09 28.66 1.13
CA ASP A 226 0.01 29.40 0.50
C ASP A 226 1.01 28.41 -0.12
N PHE A 227 0.67 27.91 -1.30
CA PHE A 227 1.48 26.90 -1.97
C PHE A 227 2.90 27.37 -2.27
N ASN A 228 3.09 28.65 -2.61
CA ASN A 228 4.41 29.20 -2.92
C ASN A 228 5.31 29.22 -1.68
N ALA A 229 4.78 29.64 -0.52
CA ALA A 229 5.53 29.59 0.73
C ALA A 229 5.89 28.16 1.12
N ILE A 230 4.95 27.22 0.99
CA ILE A 230 5.18 25.77 1.22
C ILE A 230 6.29 25.26 0.31
N GLN A 231 6.21 25.52 -0.98
CA GLN A 231 7.20 25.06 -1.96
C GLN A 231 8.59 25.63 -1.68
N GLN A 232 8.69 26.92 -1.37
CA GLN A 232 9.96 27.57 -1.05
C GLN A 232 10.65 26.92 0.16
N GLU A 233 9.92 26.74 1.26
CA GLU A 233 10.48 26.12 2.46
C GLU A 233 10.82 24.66 2.27
N MET A 234 9.97 23.89 1.58
CA MET A 234 10.23 22.47 1.30
C MET A 234 11.39 22.29 0.32
N THR A 235 11.61 23.22 -0.62
CA THR A 235 12.81 23.24 -1.46
C THR A 235 14.06 23.43 -0.60
N ALA A 236 14.02 24.37 0.35
CA ALA A 236 15.14 24.60 1.27
C ALA A 236 15.40 23.36 2.17
N PHE A 237 14.36 22.73 2.67
CA PHE A 237 14.47 21.52 3.47
C PHE A 237 15.00 20.32 2.66
N TYR A 238 14.50 20.12 1.46
CA TYR A 238 14.97 19.09 0.53
C TYR A 238 16.46 19.28 0.22
N THR A 239 16.87 20.51 -0.13
CA THR A 239 18.28 20.85 -0.39
C THR A 239 19.17 20.62 0.84
N TYR A 240 18.68 20.95 2.04
CA TYR A 240 19.39 20.70 3.28
C TYR A 240 19.67 19.20 3.50
N LEU A 241 18.69 18.35 3.28
CA LEU A 241 18.87 16.88 3.42
C LEU A 241 19.81 16.32 2.34
N HIS A 242 19.84 16.93 1.16
CA HIS A 242 20.62 16.46 0.01
C HIS A 242 22.01 17.09 -0.13
N GLY A 243 22.61 17.60 0.94
CA GLY A 243 23.98 18.10 0.85
C GLY A 243 24.50 18.95 2.01
N SER A 244 23.68 19.14 3.04
CA SER A 244 24.06 19.98 4.20
C SER A 244 23.81 19.31 5.55
N LEU A 245 23.34 18.08 5.56
CA LEU A 245 23.07 17.32 6.78
C LEU A 245 24.41 16.94 7.45
N GLN A 246 24.49 17.07 8.78
CA GLN A 246 25.68 16.80 9.57
C GLN A 246 25.37 15.87 10.73
N ASN A 247 26.40 15.20 11.27
CA ASN A 247 26.27 14.28 12.40
C ASN A 247 25.59 14.92 13.62
N ARG A 248 25.86 16.18 13.94
CA ARG A 248 25.19 16.87 15.03
C ARG A 248 23.67 16.96 14.86
N ASP A 249 23.19 17.01 13.61
CA ASP A 249 21.75 17.04 13.31
C ASP A 249 21.13 15.67 13.56
N LEU A 250 21.88 14.59 13.33
CA LEU A 250 21.47 13.21 13.59
C LEU A 250 21.52 12.86 15.09
N GLU A 251 22.48 13.40 15.84
CA GLU A 251 22.64 13.14 17.28
C GLU A 251 21.35 13.44 18.05
N ASP A 252 20.63 14.47 17.62
CA ASP A 252 19.36 14.86 18.21
C ASP A 252 18.25 13.81 17.97
N PHE A 253 18.29 13.08 16.87
CA PHE A 253 17.30 12.05 16.52
C PHE A 253 17.69 10.65 16.99
N ALA A 254 18.98 10.42 17.26
CA ALA A 254 19.51 9.10 17.61
C ALA A 254 19.18 8.66 19.05
N GLY A 255 18.78 9.58 19.93
CA GLY A 255 18.38 9.31 21.31
C GLY A 255 16.87 9.27 21.47
N ALA A 256 16.35 8.24 22.13
CA ALA A 256 14.92 8.03 22.31
C ALA A 256 14.17 9.24 22.95
N ASP A 257 14.82 9.95 23.86
CA ASP A 257 14.22 11.09 24.55
C ASP A 257 14.44 12.45 23.87
N ARG A 258 15.50 12.56 23.08
CA ARG A 258 15.88 13.82 22.42
C ARG A 258 15.13 14.05 21.11
N GLY A 259 14.81 13.00 20.37
CA GLY A 259 14.17 13.07 19.06
C GLY A 259 12.89 13.90 19.02
N LYS A 260 12.08 13.87 20.05
CA LYS A 260 10.81 14.65 20.12
C LYS A 260 11.05 16.15 20.12
N LEU A 261 12.02 16.61 20.91
CA LEU A 261 12.39 18.05 20.95
C LEU A 261 13.08 18.49 19.67
N SER A 262 13.87 17.62 19.07
CA SER A 262 14.55 17.90 17.80
C SER A 262 13.57 18.00 16.64
N GLN A 263 12.51 17.17 16.61
CA GLN A 263 11.42 17.30 15.66
C GLN A 263 10.75 18.68 15.76
N ILE A 264 10.48 19.17 16.99
CA ILE A 264 9.92 20.50 17.21
C ILE A 264 10.90 21.61 16.72
N SER A 265 12.20 21.43 16.96
CA SER A 265 13.21 22.37 16.48
C SER A 265 13.28 22.43 14.96
N LEU A 266 13.17 21.26 14.29
CA LEU A 266 13.11 21.17 12.83
C LEU A 266 11.88 21.89 12.28
N LEU A 267 10.70 21.69 12.88
CA LEU A 267 9.47 22.39 12.50
C LEU A 267 9.56 23.91 12.72
N ARG A 268 10.28 24.37 13.75
CA ARG A 268 10.56 25.81 13.91
C ARG A 268 11.46 26.38 12.81
N ARG A 269 12.38 25.59 12.29
CA ARG A 269 13.28 25.98 11.18
C ARG A 269 12.54 26.00 9.84
N TYR A 270 11.52 25.12 9.67
CA TYR A 270 10.72 24.96 8.46
C TYR A 270 9.22 24.96 8.82
N PRO A 271 8.64 26.13 9.22
CA PRO A 271 7.27 26.18 9.74
C PRO A 271 6.22 25.77 8.71
N ALA A 272 6.44 26.01 7.40
CA ALA A 272 5.52 25.58 6.35
C ALA A 272 5.49 24.05 6.14
N ALA A 273 6.39 23.28 6.78
CA ALA A 273 6.33 21.83 6.76
C ALA A 273 5.00 21.28 7.34
N LEU A 274 4.45 21.93 8.39
CA LEU A 274 3.14 21.54 8.93
C LEU A 274 2.02 21.77 7.93
N GLU A 275 2.04 22.89 7.21
CA GLU A 275 1.05 23.18 6.18
C GLU A 275 1.20 22.21 4.99
N TRP A 276 2.41 21.82 4.63
CA TRP A 276 2.66 20.78 3.63
C TRP A 276 2.08 19.42 4.04
N LEU A 277 2.29 19.00 5.29
CA LEU A 277 1.69 17.74 5.81
C LEU A 277 0.16 17.81 5.80
N ARG A 278 -0.44 18.96 6.18
CA ARG A 278 -1.89 19.19 6.10
C ARG A 278 -2.40 19.14 4.66
N LEU A 279 -1.68 19.74 3.73
CA LEU A 279 -2.02 19.70 2.30
C LEU A 279 -2.08 18.28 1.78
N LYS A 280 -1.05 17.45 2.06
CA LYS A 280 -1.02 16.05 1.67
C LYS A 280 -2.18 15.26 2.28
N ALA A 281 -2.45 15.45 3.57
CA ALA A 281 -3.56 14.81 4.27
C ALA A 281 -4.91 15.18 3.65
N SER A 282 -5.11 16.46 3.35
CA SER A 282 -6.34 16.95 2.70
C SER A 282 -6.51 16.39 1.29
N LEU A 283 -5.42 16.23 0.52
CA LEU A 283 -5.45 15.62 -0.82
C LEU A 283 -5.86 14.14 -0.76
N SER A 284 -5.32 13.38 0.20
CA SER A 284 -5.66 11.98 0.39
C SER A 284 -7.14 11.81 0.74
N VAL A 285 -7.66 12.61 1.66
CA VAL A 285 -9.08 12.59 2.04
C VAL A 285 -9.98 12.98 0.86
N ASP A 286 -9.64 14.02 0.11
CA ASP A 286 -10.37 14.46 -1.08
C ASP A 286 -10.39 13.39 -2.20
N LEU A 287 -9.30 12.64 -2.36
CA LEU A 287 -9.28 11.49 -3.27
C LEU A 287 -10.19 10.35 -2.79
N LEU A 288 -10.18 10.04 -1.50
CA LEU A 288 -11.06 9.01 -0.93
C LEU A 288 -12.54 9.40 -1.02
N GLN A 289 -12.87 10.68 -0.84
CA GLN A 289 -14.21 11.20 -1.12
C GLN A 289 -14.59 10.95 -2.57
N HIS A 290 -13.72 11.28 -3.52
CA HIS A 290 -13.95 11.03 -4.95
C HIS A 290 -14.23 9.55 -5.26
N TRP A 291 -13.46 8.63 -4.64
CA TRP A 291 -13.71 7.19 -4.75
C TRP A 291 -15.08 6.82 -4.18
N ARG A 292 -15.42 7.32 -2.98
CA ARG A 292 -16.71 7.06 -2.33
C ARG A 292 -17.88 7.52 -3.17
N ASP A 293 -17.79 8.75 -3.71
CA ASP A 293 -18.85 9.35 -4.55
C ASP A 293 -19.04 8.54 -5.84
N SER A 294 -17.96 8.12 -6.49
CA SER A 294 -18.00 7.29 -7.68
C SER A 294 -18.66 5.93 -7.41
N ILE A 295 -18.24 5.26 -6.33
CA ILE A 295 -18.81 3.97 -5.93
C ILE A 295 -20.30 4.11 -5.59
N THR A 296 -20.67 5.13 -4.83
CA THR A 296 -22.08 5.36 -4.45
C THR A 296 -22.94 5.64 -5.67
N GLN A 297 -22.43 6.42 -6.62
CA GLN A 297 -23.16 6.79 -7.83
C GLN A 297 -23.47 5.57 -8.71
N PHE A 298 -22.54 4.64 -8.87
CA PHE A 298 -22.68 3.55 -9.84
C PHE A 298 -23.04 2.20 -9.19
N GLY A 299 -22.77 2.02 -7.91
CA GLY A 299 -22.99 0.77 -7.21
C GLY A 299 -23.90 0.85 -5.98
N GLY A 300 -24.27 2.05 -5.56
CA GLY A 300 -25.08 2.27 -4.37
C GLY A 300 -24.24 2.44 -3.07
N PRO A 301 -24.88 2.93 -2.01
CA PRO A 301 -24.20 3.23 -0.73
C PRO A 301 -23.74 1.99 0.03
N GLU A 302 -24.31 0.82 -0.28
CA GLU A 302 -23.98 -0.47 0.36
C GLU A 302 -22.65 -1.04 -0.12
N LYS A 303 -22.12 -0.61 -1.28
CA LYS A 303 -20.79 -1.03 -1.74
C LYS A 303 -19.69 -0.46 -0.84
N GLU A 304 -18.82 -1.31 -0.38
CA GLU A 304 -17.78 -0.94 0.58
C GLU A 304 -16.56 -0.27 -0.11
N LEU A 305 -15.99 0.73 0.54
CA LEU A 305 -14.67 1.29 0.24
C LEU A 305 -13.72 0.95 1.40
N SER A 306 -12.63 0.24 1.10
CA SER A 306 -11.61 -0.18 2.06
C SER A 306 -10.24 0.31 1.60
N ALA A 307 -9.72 1.40 2.15
CA ALA A 307 -8.45 1.98 1.73
C ALA A 307 -7.25 1.17 2.24
N ASN A 308 -6.28 0.86 1.36
CA ASN A 308 -4.99 0.30 1.77
C ASN A 308 -3.99 1.44 1.99
N ALA A 309 -3.54 1.63 3.23
CA ALA A 309 -2.70 2.76 3.64
C ALA A 309 -1.37 2.31 4.24
N PHE A 310 -0.42 3.22 4.36
CA PHE A 310 0.79 3.00 5.16
C PHE A 310 0.48 2.91 6.66
N MET A 311 1.46 2.45 7.44
CA MET A 311 1.41 2.44 8.91
C MET A 311 2.01 3.74 9.49
N PRO A 312 1.52 4.24 10.64
CA PRO A 312 2.22 5.29 11.37
C PRO A 312 3.65 4.86 11.78
N PRO A 313 4.62 5.78 11.87
CA PRO A 313 4.51 7.22 11.60
C PRO A 313 4.63 7.58 10.12
N LEU A 314 4.80 6.60 9.22
CA LEU A 314 5.01 6.83 7.79
C LEU A 314 3.86 7.63 7.15
N THR A 315 2.65 7.49 7.69
CA THR A 315 1.47 8.26 7.24
C THR A 315 1.62 9.78 7.37
N LEU A 316 2.50 10.27 8.21
CA LEU A 316 2.86 11.69 8.24
C LEU A 316 3.54 12.11 6.93
N PHE A 317 4.41 11.26 6.36
CA PHE A 317 5.13 11.54 5.12
C PHE A 317 4.28 11.26 3.88
N THR A 318 3.41 10.24 3.93
CA THR A 318 2.55 9.89 2.80
C THR A 318 1.34 10.80 2.68
N GLY A 319 0.88 11.40 3.78
CA GLY A 319 -0.30 12.24 3.86
C GLY A 319 -1.60 11.47 4.13
N PHE A 320 -1.56 10.24 4.66
CA PHE A 320 -2.79 9.53 5.01
C PHE A 320 -3.34 9.99 6.36
N ASP A 321 -4.58 10.52 6.36
CA ASP A 321 -5.31 10.88 7.57
C ASP A 321 -6.38 9.83 7.88
N PHE A 322 -6.16 9.03 8.94
CA PHE A 322 -7.11 7.99 9.36
C PHE A 322 -8.48 8.54 9.75
N ALA A 323 -8.52 9.66 10.45
CA ALA A 323 -9.78 10.26 10.90
C ALA A 323 -10.59 10.84 9.75
N GLY A 324 -9.93 11.53 8.82
CA GLY A 324 -10.53 12.05 7.60
C GLY A 324 -10.97 10.93 6.65
N ALA A 325 -10.12 9.90 6.45
CA ALA A 325 -10.43 8.74 5.61
C ALA A 325 -11.65 7.97 6.14
N ALA A 326 -11.82 7.87 7.45
CA ALA A 326 -12.95 7.19 8.08
C ALA A 326 -14.32 7.82 7.76
N ALA A 327 -14.36 9.07 7.30
CA ALA A 327 -15.61 9.69 6.83
C ALA A 327 -16.10 9.10 5.48
N HIS A 328 -15.21 8.48 4.72
CA HIS A 328 -15.47 8.00 3.36
C HIS A 328 -15.33 6.48 3.22
N CYS A 329 -14.60 5.83 4.13
CA CYS A 329 -14.27 4.41 4.07
C CYS A 329 -15.03 3.61 5.15
N GLN A 330 -15.59 2.45 4.77
CA GLN A 330 -16.13 1.47 5.72
C GLN A 330 -15.03 0.72 6.47
N ALA A 331 -13.85 0.60 5.84
CA ALA A 331 -12.67 -0.01 6.46
C ALA A 331 -11.38 0.67 5.99
N ILE A 332 -10.35 0.60 6.82
CA ILE A 332 -8.99 1.01 6.48
C ILE A 332 -8.07 -0.18 6.76
N SER A 333 -7.23 -0.51 5.79
CA SER A 333 -6.27 -1.63 5.87
C SER A 333 -4.84 -1.09 5.87
N PRO A 334 -4.28 -0.76 7.05
CA PRO A 334 -2.88 -0.34 7.13
C PRO A 334 -1.96 -1.48 6.71
N LYS A 335 -0.97 -1.18 5.84
CA LYS A 335 0.00 -2.15 5.33
C LYS A 335 0.99 -2.56 6.41
N PHE A 336 0.77 -3.74 6.98
CA PHE A 336 1.65 -4.35 7.99
C PHE A 336 2.80 -5.10 7.30
N TYR A 337 3.55 -4.36 6.47
CA TYR A 337 4.65 -4.87 5.64
C TYR A 337 5.99 -4.61 6.33
N THR A 338 6.28 -5.39 7.35
CA THR A 338 7.46 -5.21 8.20
C THR A 338 8.79 -5.25 7.42
N MET A 339 8.86 -6.01 6.32
CA MET A 339 10.01 -6.01 5.42
C MET A 339 10.20 -4.66 4.70
N HIS A 340 9.14 -3.94 4.39
CA HIS A 340 9.25 -2.61 3.79
C HIS A 340 9.69 -1.55 4.79
N TRP A 341 9.24 -1.64 6.05
CA TRP A 341 9.67 -0.68 7.08
C TRP A 341 11.17 -0.75 7.30
N SER A 342 11.73 -1.97 7.28
CA SER A 342 13.16 -2.20 7.35
C SER A 342 13.87 -1.63 6.13
N ALA A 343 13.45 -2.05 4.92
CA ALA A 343 14.09 -1.64 3.67
C ALA A 343 14.10 -0.11 3.46
N MET A 344 13.11 0.61 3.99
CA MET A 344 13.08 2.07 3.91
C MET A 344 14.23 2.75 4.67
N VAL A 345 14.71 2.15 5.77
CA VAL A 345 15.91 2.64 6.47
C VAL A 345 17.12 2.58 5.52
N GLU A 346 17.28 1.46 4.84
CA GLU A 346 18.36 1.31 3.86
C GLU A 346 18.21 2.29 2.70
N PHE A 347 17.01 2.38 2.11
CA PHE A 347 16.79 3.25 0.94
C PHE A 347 17.03 4.73 1.24
N TRP A 348 16.47 5.24 2.34
CA TRP A 348 16.68 6.63 2.74
C TRP A 348 18.13 6.86 3.18
N GLY A 349 18.70 5.90 3.92
CA GLY A 349 20.06 6.00 4.43
C GLY A 349 21.10 6.05 3.32
N ARG A 350 20.98 5.24 2.28
CA ARG A 350 21.92 5.25 1.14
C ARG A 350 21.91 6.58 0.42
N VAL A 351 20.73 7.15 0.14
CA VAL A 351 20.63 8.49 -0.48
C VAL A 351 21.26 9.55 0.40
N LEU A 352 20.98 9.54 1.72
CA LEU A 352 21.52 10.50 2.65
C LEU A 352 23.06 10.41 2.78
N LEU A 353 23.64 9.19 2.83
CA LEU A 353 25.09 8.99 2.85
C LEU A 353 25.75 9.44 1.54
N GLU A 354 25.16 9.08 0.40
CA GLU A 354 25.68 9.50 -0.91
C GLU A 354 25.73 11.03 -1.03
N ARG A 355 24.67 11.70 -0.59
CA ARG A 355 24.54 13.16 -0.68
C ARG A 355 25.31 13.91 0.41
N ASN A 356 25.61 13.26 1.52
CA ASN A 356 26.30 13.83 2.68
C ASN A 356 27.43 12.90 3.15
N PRO A 357 28.57 12.83 2.44
CA PRO A 357 29.59 11.80 2.66
C PRO A 357 30.34 11.90 4.01
N GLY A 358 30.08 12.94 4.80
CA GLY A 358 30.62 13.12 6.15
C GLY A 358 29.78 12.51 7.28
N LEU A 359 28.63 11.91 6.96
CA LEU A 359 27.76 11.29 7.97
C LEU A 359 28.32 9.99 8.51
N ASP A 360 28.15 9.79 9.82
CA ASP A 360 28.37 8.51 10.47
C ASP A 360 27.18 7.56 10.20
N GLU A 361 27.46 6.44 9.56
CA GLU A 361 26.41 5.48 9.15
C GLU A 361 25.65 4.90 10.36
N LYS A 362 26.34 4.61 11.47
CA LYS A 362 25.69 4.06 12.68
C LYS A 362 24.70 5.05 13.30
N LEU A 363 25.10 6.32 13.31
CA LEU A 363 24.27 7.40 13.82
C LEU A 363 23.06 7.62 12.91
N LEU A 364 23.26 7.57 11.59
CA LEU A 364 22.19 7.68 10.61
C LEU A 364 21.16 6.52 10.73
N VAL A 365 21.65 5.28 10.80
CA VAL A 365 20.78 4.10 10.98
C VAL A 365 19.93 4.24 12.23
N ARG A 366 20.53 4.61 13.37
CA ARG A 366 19.81 4.81 14.62
C ARG A 366 18.75 5.92 14.49
N SER A 367 19.11 7.03 13.86
CA SER A 367 18.18 8.15 13.66
C SER A 367 17.00 7.78 12.79
N LEU A 368 17.20 7.08 11.68
CA LEU A 368 16.14 6.63 10.78
C LEU A 368 15.25 5.57 11.43
N ALA A 369 15.85 4.62 12.15
CA ALA A 369 15.08 3.58 12.84
C ALA A 369 14.20 4.16 13.95
N HIS A 370 14.65 5.19 14.68
CA HIS A 370 13.82 5.95 15.60
C HIS A 370 12.74 6.76 14.89
N LEU A 371 13.09 7.45 13.80
CA LEU A 371 12.12 8.21 13.00
C LEU A 371 10.96 7.34 12.50
N PHE A 372 11.26 6.09 12.11
CA PHE A 372 10.26 5.13 11.62
C PHE A 372 9.63 4.27 12.73
N ASP A 373 10.01 4.50 13.99
CA ASP A 373 9.53 3.73 15.15
C ASP A 373 9.73 2.21 14.96
N LEU A 374 10.97 1.79 14.70
CA LEU A 374 11.31 0.37 14.46
C LEU A 374 11.86 -0.35 15.70
N GLY A 375 12.18 0.34 16.77
CA GLY A 375 12.65 -0.21 18.03
C GLY A 375 13.38 0.83 18.86
N ASP A 376 13.47 0.57 20.17
CA ASP A 376 14.15 1.44 21.14
C ASP A 376 15.61 1.01 21.31
N ASP A 377 15.89 -0.29 21.16
CA ASP A 377 17.21 -0.94 21.27
C ASP A 377 17.72 -1.32 19.88
N ILE A 378 18.30 -0.34 19.18
CA ILE A 378 18.80 -0.54 17.82
C ILE A 378 20.26 -0.98 17.90
N ALA A 379 20.46 -2.29 17.81
CA ALA A 379 21.78 -2.92 17.81
C ALA A 379 22.47 -2.90 16.42
N ALA A 380 21.71 -2.63 15.35
CA ALA A 380 22.24 -2.61 14.00
C ALA A 380 23.30 -1.53 13.81
N THR A 381 24.38 -1.88 13.15
CA THR A 381 25.58 -1.06 13.00
C THR A 381 25.78 -0.49 11.61
N GLY A 382 24.93 -0.89 10.64
CA GLY A 382 24.98 -0.44 9.25
C GLY A 382 23.65 -0.61 8.55
N LEU A 383 23.51 0.02 7.39
CA LEU A 383 22.28 -0.01 6.55
C LEU A 383 21.96 -1.42 6.06
N ASP A 384 22.98 -2.25 5.79
CA ASP A 384 22.80 -3.60 5.28
C ASP A 384 21.97 -4.51 6.23
N ALA A 385 21.94 -4.17 7.53
CA ALA A 385 21.12 -4.90 8.51
C ALA A 385 19.62 -4.59 8.37
N TYR A 386 19.26 -3.58 7.58
CA TYR A 386 17.88 -3.15 7.33
C TYR A 386 17.43 -3.40 5.88
N GLY A 387 18.21 -4.10 5.08
CA GLY A 387 17.84 -4.50 3.73
C GLY A 387 16.52 -5.28 3.69
N TYR A 388 16.00 -5.47 2.49
CA TYR A 388 14.87 -6.35 2.27
C TYR A 388 15.28 -7.79 2.60
N PRO A 389 14.59 -8.50 3.54
CA PRO A 389 15.02 -9.85 3.96
C PRO A 389 14.89 -10.85 2.82
N GLU A 390 15.81 -11.83 2.78
CA GLU A 390 15.72 -12.97 1.86
C GLU A 390 14.50 -13.88 2.19
N PRO A 391 14.06 -14.75 1.27
CA PRO A 391 12.85 -15.55 1.47
C PRO A 391 12.85 -16.44 2.71
N ASP A 392 14.03 -16.87 3.17
CA ASP A 392 14.26 -17.74 4.35
C ASP A 392 14.73 -16.97 5.60
N GLU A 393 14.81 -15.64 5.50
CA GLU A 393 15.19 -14.79 6.62
C GLU A 393 13.97 -14.19 7.34
N PRO A 394 14.01 -14.09 8.69
CA PRO A 394 12.98 -13.40 9.44
C PRO A 394 13.03 -11.88 9.18
N HIS A 395 11.88 -11.23 9.23
CA HIS A 395 11.84 -9.77 9.14
C HIS A 395 12.45 -9.13 10.39
N PRO A 396 13.38 -8.16 10.24
CA PRO A 396 14.19 -7.66 11.36
C PRO A 396 13.46 -6.67 12.26
N ILE A 397 12.13 -6.79 12.40
CA ILE A 397 11.30 -5.89 13.20
C ILE A 397 10.75 -6.65 14.42
N PRO A 398 11.08 -6.24 15.66
CA PRO A 398 10.58 -6.88 16.86
C PRO A 398 9.08 -6.64 17.07
N ASN A 399 8.46 -7.32 18.06
CA ASN A 399 7.03 -7.23 18.29
C ASN A 399 6.59 -5.87 18.84
N ALA A 400 7.35 -5.28 19.76
CA ALA A 400 6.96 -4.05 20.45
C ALA A 400 6.64 -2.87 19.50
N PRO A 401 7.48 -2.52 18.49
CA PRO A 401 7.11 -1.48 17.53
C PRO A 401 5.89 -1.88 16.67
N GLN A 402 5.69 -3.15 16.40
CA GLN A 402 4.50 -3.60 15.67
C GLN A 402 3.23 -3.36 16.48
N GLU A 403 3.24 -3.68 17.78
CA GLU A 403 2.12 -3.42 18.71
C GLU A 403 1.85 -1.92 18.86
N ARG A 404 2.90 -1.10 18.99
CA ARG A 404 2.74 0.36 19.06
C ARG A 404 2.06 0.93 17.82
N LYS A 405 2.46 0.49 16.62
CA LYS A 405 1.86 0.94 15.35
C LYS A 405 0.39 0.58 15.25
N ILE A 406 -0.01 -0.62 15.68
CA ILE A 406 -1.42 -1.02 15.74
C ILE A 406 -2.19 -0.12 16.70
N ALA A 407 -1.67 0.11 17.92
CA ALA A 407 -2.30 0.99 18.90
C ALA A 407 -2.44 2.42 18.37
N GLN A 408 -1.45 2.95 17.66
CA GLN A 408 -1.50 4.27 17.02
C GLN A 408 -2.61 4.33 15.95
N VAL A 409 -2.72 3.31 15.09
CA VAL A 409 -3.79 3.26 14.07
C VAL A 409 -5.18 3.28 14.71
N LEU A 410 -5.39 2.45 15.73
CA LEU A 410 -6.67 2.39 16.44
C LEU A 410 -7.03 3.73 17.08
N ALA A 411 -6.04 4.40 17.69
CA ALA A 411 -6.24 5.73 18.29
C ALA A 411 -6.55 6.80 17.21
N LEU A 412 -5.87 6.78 16.07
CA LEU A 412 -6.07 7.73 14.99
C LEU A 412 -7.42 7.53 14.26
N ALA A 413 -7.87 6.28 14.10
CA ALA A 413 -9.16 5.97 13.47
C ALA A 413 -10.35 6.28 14.37
N GLN A 414 -10.16 6.38 15.70
CA GLN A 414 -11.19 6.77 16.68
C GLN A 414 -12.48 5.91 16.62
N GLY A 415 -12.39 4.67 16.18
CA GLY A 415 -13.54 3.78 16.01
C GLY A 415 -14.53 4.18 14.91
N ARG A 416 -14.18 5.11 14.02
CA ARG A 416 -15.07 5.62 12.97
C ARG A 416 -15.10 4.74 11.72
N ALA A 417 -14.07 3.92 11.51
CA ALA A 417 -14.00 2.92 10.44
C ALA A 417 -13.42 1.63 11.01
N ARG A 418 -13.76 0.50 10.41
CA ARG A 418 -13.16 -0.79 10.76
C ARG A 418 -11.67 -0.78 10.41
N ILE A 419 -10.83 -1.25 11.32
CA ILE A 419 -9.39 -1.39 11.10
C ILE A 419 -9.06 -2.85 10.82
N THR A 420 -8.54 -3.10 9.61
CA THR A 420 -8.24 -4.43 9.10
C THR A 420 -6.82 -4.48 8.53
N PRO A 421 -5.76 -4.54 9.37
CA PRO A 421 -4.37 -4.50 8.88
C PRO A 421 -4.09 -5.54 7.80
N LEU A 422 -3.25 -5.17 6.82
CA LEU A 422 -2.86 -6.01 5.71
C LEU A 422 -1.47 -6.60 5.98
N VAL A 423 -1.43 -7.84 6.50
CA VAL A 423 -0.19 -8.59 6.79
C VAL A 423 0.35 -9.18 5.49
N HIS A 424 1.67 -9.20 5.33
CA HIS A 424 2.29 -9.84 4.17
C HIS A 424 2.65 -11.31 4.45
N GLY A 425 2.31 -12.22 3.52
CA GLY A 425 2.57 -13.66 3.63
C GLY A 425 4.03 -14.07 3.43
N TYR A 426 4.89 -13.15 2.96
CA TYR A 426 6.32 -13.38 2.69
C TYR A 426 7.12 -13.65 3.96
N GLY A 427 8.22 -14.44 3.82
CA GLY A 427 9.13 -14.82 4.88
C GLY A 427 8.86 -16.23 5.45
N PRO A 428 9.75 -16.78 6.27
CA PRO A 428 9.64 -18.12 6.80
C PRO A 428 8.41 -18.31 7.71
N LEU A 429 7.95 -19.56 7.83
CA LEU A 429 6.71 -19.91 8.55
C LEU A 429 6.67 -19.36 9.98
N ASP A 430 7.74 -19.52 10.75
CA ASP A 430 7.78 -19.11 12.16
C ASP A 430 7.65 -17.59 12.30
N ASP A 431 8.37 -16.83 11.45
CA ASP A 431 8.29 -15.38 11.45
C ASP A 431 6.92 -14.89 10.96
N PHE A 432 6.38 -15.47 9.88
CA PHE A 432 5.04 -15.16 9.42
C PHE A 432 3.99 -15.42 10.51
N THR A 433 4.07 -16.59 11.16
CA THR A 433 3.15 -16.99 12.23
C THR A 433 3.25 -16.04 13.43
N ARG A 434 4.45 -15.60 13.79
CA ARG A 434 4.68 -14.60 14.85
C ARG A 434 3.97 -13.29 14.53
N ARG A 435 4.19 -12.73 13.34
CA ARG A 435 3.61 -11.47 12.87
C ARG A 435 2.08 -11.56 12.74
N PHE A 436 1.58 -12.64 12.13
CA PHE A 436 0.15 -12.84 11.98
C PHE A 436 -0.56 -12.99 13.32
N ARG A 437 0.00 -13.79 14.25
CA ARG A 437 -0.57 -13.96 15.60
C ARG A 437 -0.65 -12.65 16.38
N LEU A 438 0.35 -11.80 16.27
CA LEU A 438 0.35 -10.48 16.90
C LEU A 438 -0.83 -9.64 16.43
N VAL A 439 -1.06 -9.56 15.12
CA VAL A 439 -2.16 -8.79 14.56
C VAL A 439 -3.50 -9.46 14.85
N ALA A 440 -3.59 -10.80 14.72
CA ALA A 440 -4.82 -11.55 14.97
C ALA A 440 -5.30 -11.43 16.43
N ARG A 441 -4.40 -11.26 17.39
CA ARG A 441 -4.74 -11.07 18.82
C ARG A 441 -4.94 -9.60 19.23
N SER A 442 -4.66 -8.67 18.33
CA SER A 442 -4.91 -7.25 18.59
C SER A 442 -6.40 -6.92 18.47
N PRO A 443 -6.87 -5.81 19.10
CA PRO A 443 -8.29 -5.42 19.07
C PRO A 443 -8.68 -4.73 17.75
N VAL A 444 -8.33 -5.34 16.63
CA VAL A 444 -8.67 -4.91 15.27
C VAL A 444 -9.92 -5.62 14.76
N ASP A 445 -10.64 -5.04 13.82
CA ASP A 445 -11.91 -5.56 13.31
C ASP A 445 -11.75 -6.72 12.32
N GLY A 446 -10.53 -7.02 11.92
CA GLY A 446 -10.19 -8.10 11.01
C GLY A 446 -8.74 -8.01 10.56
N VAL A 447 -8.35 -8.96 9.70
CA VAL A 447 -6.99 -9.00 9.12
C VAL A 447 -7.10 -9.34 7.64
N TRP A 448 -6.31 -8.67 6.82
CA TRP A 448 -6.04 -9.09 5.45
C TRP A 448 -4.65 -9.72 5.34
N ILE A 449 -4.49 -10.69 4.45
CA ILE A 449 -3.20 -11.30 4.14
C ILE A 449 -2.88 -11.08 2.66
N ASN A 450 -1.78 -10.43 2.36
CA ASN A 450 -1.23 -10.26 1.04
C ASN A 450 -0.03 -11.19 0.88
N ARG A 451 -0.02 -12.14 0.01
CA ARG A 451 -0.94 -12.61 -1.02
C ARG A 451 -0.90 -14.14 -1.01
N TYR A 452 -1.91 -14.78 -1.59
CA TYR A 452 -2.08 -16.24 -1.62
C TYR A 452 -0.83 -17.01 -2.10
N GLY A 453 -0.10 -16.49 -3.09
CA GLY A 453 1.11 -17.11 -3.62
C GLY A 453 2.26 -17.29 -2.61
N TYR A 454 2.25 -16.57 -1.48
CA TYR A 454 3.22 -16.74 -0.38
C TYR A 454 2.70 -17.64 0.74
N LEU A 455 1.55 -18.30 0.55
CA LEU A 455 0.91 -19.12 1.56
C LEU A 455 0.96 -20.59 1.16
N SER A 456 2.00 -21.30 1.61
CA SER A 456 2.00 -22.77 1.55
C SER A 456 0.82 -23.36 2.30
N ASP A 457 0.50 -24.62 2.06
CA ASP A 457 -0.55 -25.32 2.80
C ASP A 457 -0.33 -25.25 4.31
N THR A 458 0.91 -25.37 4.77
CA THR A 458 1.28 -25.23 6.19
C THR A 458 0.99 -23.84 6.74
N LYS A 459 1.23 -22.79 5.95
CA LYS A 459 0.86 -21.42 6.37
C LYS A 459 -0.65 -21.23 6.41
N LEU A 460 -1.39 -21.77 5.45
CA LEU A 460 -2.86 -21.72 5.45
C LEU A 460 -3.44 -22.41 6.68
N ASP A 461 -2.93 -23.60 7.03
CA ASP A 461 -3.34 -24.32 8.23
C ASP A 461 -3.03 -23.53 9.51
N ALA A 462 -1.80 -22.95 9.59
CA ALA A 462 -1.40 -22.11 10.72
C ALA A 462 -2.27 -20.84 10.85
N ILE A 463 -2.68 -20.22 9.74
CA ILE A 463 -3.64 -19.12 9.74
C ILE A 463 -4.95 -19.56 10.36
N GLY A 464 -5.50 -20.69 9.90
CA GLY A 464 -6.76 -21.22 10.41
C GLY A 464 -6.72 -21.56 11.90
N ASP A 465 -5.64 -22.16 12.36
CA ASP A 465 -5.45 -22.49 13.79
C ASP A 465 -5.40 -21.25 14.67
N ILE A 466 -4.63 -20.21 14.24
CA ILE A 466 -4.51 -18.96 14.99
C ILE A 466 -5.83 -18.17 14.96
N TRP A 467 -6.53 -18.18 13.83
CA TRP A 467 -7.73 -17.37 13.65
C TRP A 467 -8.95 -17.91 14.40
N ARG A 468 -9.04 -19.24 14.51
CA ARG A 468 -10.11 -19.93 15.24
C ARG A 468 -9.86 -20.04 16.74
N SER A 469 -8.61 -19.84 17.24
CA SER A 469 -8.25 -19.88 18.66
C SER A 469 -8.60 -18.57 19.38
#